data_b949341d5f0fc6315acc0ff96f76462f
#
_entry.id   b949341d5f0fc6315acc0ff96f76462f
#
_cell.length_a   1.000
_cell.length_b   1.000
_cell.length_c   1.000
_cell.angle_alpha   90.00
_cell.angle_beta   90.00
_cell.angle_gamma   90.00
#
_symmetry.space_group_name_H-M   'P 1'
#
loop_
_entity.id
_entity.type
_entity.pdbx_description
1 polymer ?
#
loop_
_entity_poly.entity_id
_entity_poly.type
_entity_poly.pdbx_seq_one_letter_code
_entity_poly.pdbx_strand_id
1 'polypeptide(L)'
;VAILSGDAMMIYAYRLLSSVPANLLPQVLSTFNTMALEVCEGQQYDMDFEQKPKVSVVEYMHMIELKTSVLLAGSVVIGAMLGGASDEDCRRLRRFAVELGLAFQLQDDLLDSYGDERLGKAIGGDILEGKKTYLMVTAMSRADEEQREVLRHTYKDAALAPAEKIARVRAVFDALDVPRLTEQQISLRFDRALATLDGLNVPDARKEPLREYARSLMGRRK
;
A
#
# COMPACT_ATOMS: atom_id res chain seq x y z
N VAL A 1 -0.10 18.68 20.57
CA VAL A 1 -0.07 19.43 19.29
C VAL A 1 -0.48 18.53 18.14
N ALA A 2 0.09 17.31 17.98
CA ALA A 2 -0.18 16.42 16.85
C ALA A 2 -1.68 16.05 16.69
N ILE A 3 -2.37 15.68 17.77
CA ILE A 3 -3.81 15.32 17.75
C ILE A 3 -4.64 16.50 17.20
N LEU A 4 -4.49 17.70 17.81
CA LEU A 4 -5.21 18.88 17.35
C LEU A 4 -4.91 19.27 15.90
N SER A 5 -3.69 19.01 15.43
CA SER A 5 -3.34 19.22 14.01
C SER A 5 -4.10 18.26 13.11
N GLY A 6 -4.20 16.98 13.51
CA GLY A 6 -4.98 15.96 12.79
C GLY A 6 -6.47 16.31 12.75
N ASP A 7 -7.05 16.73 13.88
CA ASP A 7 -8.44 17.16 13.97
C ASP A 7 -8.70 18.37 13.05
N ALA A 8 -7.82 19.36 13.06
CA ALA A 8 -7.92 20.53 12.20
C ALA A 8 -7.83 20.13 10.71
N MET A 9 -6.92 19.23 10.35
CA MET A 9 -6.79 18.74 8.97
C MET A 9 -8.08 18.03 8.51
N MET A 10 -8.70 17.22 9.36
CA MET A 10 -9.97 16.57 9.06
C MET A 10 -11.10 17.61 8.83
N ILE A 11 -11.19 18.65 9.66
CA ILE A 11 -12.16 19.73 9.48
C ILE A 11 -11.90 20.48 8.17
N TYR A 12 -10.64 20.74 7.82
CA TYR A 12 -10.30 21.35 6.52
C TYR A 12 -10.68 20.46 5.33
N ALA A 13 -10.50 19.14 5.43
CA ALA A 13 -10.94 18.20 4.39
C ALA A 13 -12.46 18.31 4.16
N TYR A 14 -13.27 18.28 5.22
CA TYR A 14 -14.72 18.46 5.12
C TYR A 14 -15.11 19.84 4.57
N ARG A 15 -14.38 20.89 4.93
CA ARG A 15 -14.60 22.23 4.38
C ARG A 15 -14.38 22.27 2.87
N LEU A 16 -13.34 21.59 2.36
CA LEU A 16 -13.10 21.46 0.91
C LEU A 16 -14.23 20.67 0.24
N LEU A 17 -14.62 19.54 0.82
CA LEU A 17 -15.71 18.72 0.29
C LEU A 17 -17.03 19.46 0.24
N SER A 18 -17.32 20.36 1.19
CA SER A 18 -18.56 21.15 1.20
C SER A 18 -18.66 22.18 0.06
N SER A 19 -17.58 22.41 -0.67
CA SER A 19 -17.56 23.32 -1.83
C SER A 19 -17.93 22.65 -3.18
N VAL A 20 -18.13 21.32 -3.18
CA VAL A 20 -18.53 20.60 -4.40
C VAL A 20 -19.99 20.91 -4.79
N PRO A 21 -20.39 20.73 -6.07
CA PRO A 21 -21.77 20.94 -6.49
C PRO A 21 -22.79 20.17 -5.62
N ALA A 22 -23.88 20.84 -5.23
CA ALA A 22 -24.86 20.31 -4.27
C ALA A 22 -25.46 18.96 -4.71
N ASN A 23 -25.63 18.74 -6.01
CA ASN A 23 -26.15 17.48 -6.55
C ASN A 23 -25.17 16.30 -6.43
N LEU A 24 -23.85 16.56 -6.29
CA LEU A 24 -22.81 15.54 -6.12
C LEU A 24 -22.41 15.35 -4.66
N LEU A 25 -22.70 16.33 -3.79
CA LEU A 25 -22.26 16.35 -2.42
C LEU A 25 -22.58 15.08 -1.63
N PRO A 26 -23.80 14.47 -1.71
CA PRO A 26 -24.10 13.25 -0.97
C PRO A 26 -23.19 12.07 -1.39
N GLN A 27 -22.95 11.89 -2.67
CA GLN A 27 -22.11 10.79 -3.19
C GLN A 27 -20.63 11.00 -2.85
N VAL A 28 -20.13 12.23 -2.99
CA VAL A 28 -18.76 12.60 -2.65
C VAL A 28 -18.49 12.40 -1.16
N LEU A 29 -19.40 12.86 -0.30
CA LEU A 29 -19.29 12.65 1.16
C LEU A 29 -19.34 11.16 1.53
N SER A 30 -20.25 10.39 0.92
CA SER A 30 -20.31 8.94 1.15
C SER A 30 -19.00 8.27 0.78
N THR A 31 -18.43 8.58 -0.39
CA THR A 31 -17.15 8.03 -0.85
C THR A 31 -16.01 8.43 0.09
N PHE A 32 -15.95 9.69 0.49
CA PHE A 32 -14.93 10.18 1.40
C PHE A 32 -15.02 9.54 2.78
N ASN A 33 -16.22 9.45 3.36
CA ASN A 33 -16.41 8.86 4.69
C ASN A 33 -16.04 7.38 4.71
N THR A 34 -16.46 6.62 3.70
CA THR A 34 -16.09 5.20 3.57
C THR A 34 -14.57 5.06 3.49
N MET A 35 -13.93 5.80 2.59
CA MET A 35 -12.48 5.79 2.42
C MET A 35 -11.75 6.15 3.73
N ALA A 36 -12.19 7.21 4.44
CA ALA A 36 -11.54 7.66 5.66
C ALA A 36 -11.65 6.62 6.79
N LEU A 37 -12.81 5.98 6.92
CA LEU A 37 -13.00 4.88 7.88
C LEU A 37 -12.15 3.66 7.51
N GLU A 38 -12.14 3.26 6.25
CA GLU A 38 -11.32 2.14 5.77
C GLU A 38 -9.82 2.37 6.05
N VAL A 39 -9.31 3.62 5.88
CA VAL A 39 -7.92 3.95 6.25
C VAL A 39 -7.67 3.79 7.76
N CYS A 40 -8.61 4.23 8.61
CA CYS A 40 -8.50 4.04 10.06
C CYS A 40 -8.50 2.55 10.44
N GLU A 41 -9.37 1.75 9.82
CA GLU A 41 -9.42 0.30 10.01
C GLU A 41 -8.11 -0.36 9.56
N GLY A 42 -7.58 0.01 8.40
CA GLY A 42 -6.30 -0.48 7.90
C GLY A 42 -5.13 -0.15 8.85
N GLN A 43 -5.11 1.06 9.41
CA GLN A 43 -4.12 1.43 10.42
C GLN A 43 -4.30 0.63 11.72
N GLN A 44 -5.53 0.33 12.13
CA GLN A 44 -5.79 -0.51 13.29
C GLN A 44 -5.28 -1.94 13.06
N TYR A 45 -5.55 -2.53 11.89
CA TYR A 45 -4.98 -3.85 11.53
C TYR A 45 -3.46 -3.88 11.58
N ASP A 46 -2.80 -2.83 11.05
CA ASP A 46 -1.33 -2.73 11.08
C ASP A 46 -0.78 -2.77 12.51
N MET A 47 -1.40 -2.01 13.43
CA MET A 47 -1.04 -2.01 14.85
C MET A 47 -1.34 -3.36 15.52
N ASP A 48 -2.50 -3.96 15.25
CA ASP A 48 -2.88 -5.26 15.80
C ASP A 48 -1.93 -6.36 15.34
N PHE A 49 -1.40 -6.27 14.12
CA PHE A 49 -0.45 -7.24 13.58
C PHE A 49 0.86 -7.27 14.36
N GLU A 50 1.28 -6.17 15.00
CA GLU A 50 2.47 -6.18 15.86
C GLU A 50 2.36 -7.23 16.97
N GLN A 51 1.16 -7.37 17.56
CA GLN A 51 0.89 -8.29 18.67
C GLN A 51 0.44 -9.69 18.20
N LYS A 52 0.00 -9.82 16.95
CA LYS A 52 -0.55 -11.08 16.43
C LYS A 52 0.56 -12.10 16.17
N PRO A 53 0.51 -13.33 16.73
CA PRO A 53 1.58 -14.32 16.56
C PRO A 53 1.81 -14.71 15.08
N LYS A 54 0.73 -14.79 14.29
CA LYS A 54 0.77 -15.20 12.89
C LYS A 54 -0.16 -14.30 12.07
N VAL A 55 0.37 -13.74 10.99
CA VAL A 55 -0.38 -13.01 9.97
C VAL A 55 -0.22 -13.76 8.65
N SER A 56 -1.30 -13.99 7.95
CA SER A 56 -1.30 -14.59 6.62
C SER A 56 -1.07 -13.53 5.53
N VAL A 57 -0.65 -13.99 4.35
CA VAL A 57 -0.52 -13.11 3.17
C VAL A 57 -1.87 -12.45 2.83
N VAL A 58 -2.99 -13.17 2.97
CA VAL A 58 -4.33 -12.64 2.70
C VAL A 58 -4.68 -11.49 3.66
N GLU A 59 -4.43 -11.67 4.95
CA GLU A 59 -4.65 -10.63 5.96
C GLU A 59 -3.76 -9.42 5.72
N TYR A 60 -2.49 -9.64 5.38
CA TYR A 60 -1.58 -8.57 5.04
C TYR A 60 -2.07 -7.76 3.83
N MET A 61 -2.45 -8.45 2.74
CA MET A 61 -2.97 -7.79 1.53
C MET A 61 -4.23 -6.98 1.81
N HIS A 62 -5.12 -7.48 2.67
CA HIS A 62 -6.31 -6.75 3.09
C HIS A 62 -5.95 -5.49 3.90
N MET A 63 -5.03 -5.60 4.83
CA MET A 63 -4.55 -4.47 5.63
C MET A 63 -3.99 -3.35 4.75
N ILE A 64 -3.10 -3.67 3.78
CA ILE A 64 -2.52 -2.64 2.89
C ILE A 64 -3.53 -2.10 1.87
N GLU A 65 -4.55 -2.86 1.48
CA GLU A 65 -5.65 -2.35 0.70
C GLU A 65 -6.36 -1.23 1.46
N LEU A 66 -6.76 -1.48 2.70
CA LEU A 66 -7.44 -0.50 3.54
C LEU A 66 -6.52 0.68 3.90
N LYS A 67 -5.30 0.42 4.36
CA LYS A 67 -4.40 1.46 4.85
C LYS A 67 -3.89 2.40 3.75
N THR A 68 -3.66 1.87 2.53
CA THR A 68 -2.98 2.58 1.43
C THR A 68 -3.86 2.74 0.20
N SER A 69 -4.43 1.64 -0.34
CA SER A 69 -5.05 1.66 -1.66
C SER A 69 -6.38 2.40 -1.69
N VAL A 70 -7.19 2.32 -0.63
CA VAL A 70 -8.51 2.96 -0.59
C VAL A 70 -8.44 4.48 -0.64
N LEU A 71 -7.38 5.09 -0.12
CA LEU A 71 -7.15 6.53 -0.21
C LEU A 71 -6.93 6.98 -1.66
N LEU A 72 -6.11 6.25 -2.40
CA LEU A 72 -5.92 6.47 -3.83
C LEU A 72 -7.24 6.28 -4.59
N ALA A 73 -7.96 5.19 -4.28
CA ALA A 73 -9.22 4.87 -4.92
C ALA A 73 -10.30 5.94 -4.67
N GLY A 74 -10.45 6.39 -3.43
CA GLY A 74 -11.40 7.45 -3.08
C GLY A 74 -11.07 8.76 -3.78
N SER A 75 -9.78 9.14 -3.84
CA SER A 75 -9.34 10.36 -4.52
C SER A 75 -9.64 10.33 -6.01
N VAL A 76 -9.33 9.22 -6.69
CA VAL A 76 -9.58 9.05 -8.13
C VAL A 76 -11.09 9.03 -8.43
N VAL A 77 -11.88 8.33 -7.60
CA VAL A 77 -13.34 8.22 -7.77
C VAL A 77 -14.03 9.57 -7.55
N ILE A 78 -13.64 10.32 -6.52
CA ILE A 78 -14.18 11.67 -6.28
C ILE A 78 -13.86 12.59 -7.47
N GLY A 79 -12.60 12.57 -7.94
CA GLY A 79 -12.21 13.33 -9.13
C GLY A 79 -13.02 12.94 -10.38
N ALA A 80 -13.29 11.65 -10.58
CA ALA A 80 -14.10 11.15 -11.68
C ALA A 80 -15.57 11.61 -11.59
N MET A 81 -16.17 11.55 -10.40
CA MET A 81 -17.53 12.05 -10.15
C MET A 81 -17.65 13.54 -10.50
N LEU A 82 -16.68 14.34 -10.05
CA LEU A 82 -16.61 15.78 -10.35
C LEU A 82 -16.41 16.05 -11.85
N GLY A 83 -15.70 15.16 -12.55
CA GLY A 83 -15.51 15.19 -13.99
C GLY A 83 -16.71 14.66 -14.82
N GLY A 84 -17.80 14.22 -14.17
CA GLY A 84 -18.99 13.71 -14.83
C GLY A 84 -18.83 12.29 -15.38
N ALA A 85 -17.95 11.48 -14.81
CA ALA A 85 -17.79 10.07 -15.20
C ALA A 85 -19.05 9.25 -14.86
N SER A 86 -19.29 8.20 -15.66
CA SER A 86 -20.34 7.25 -15.38
C SER A 86 -20.04 6.40 -14.14
N ASP A 87 -21.06 5.82 -13.51
CA ASP A 87 -20.88 4.90 -12.39
C ASP A 87 -19.99 3.70 -12.75
N GLU A 88 -20.08 3.23 -14.00
CA GLU A 88 -19.22 2.14 -14.49
C GLU A 88 -17.76 2.56 -14.56
N ASP A 89 -17.49 3.76 -15.09
CA ASP A 89 -16.11 4.29 -15.13
C ASP A 89 -15.59 4.58 -13.73
N CYS A 90 -16.41 5.08 -12.81
CA CYS A 90 -16.05 5.22 -11.39
C CYS A 90 -15.68 3.88 -10.77
N ARG A 91 -16.42 2.79 -11.01
CA ARG A 91 -16.08 1.44 -10.54
C ARG A 91 -14.77 0.92 -11.14
N ARG A 92 -14.52 1.17 -12.44
CA ARG A 92 -13.23 0.81 -13.08
C ARG A 92 -12.08 1.60 -12.54
N LEU A 93 -12.23 2.90 -12.35
CA LEU A 93 -11.21 3.76 -11.76
C LEU A 93 -10.91 3.38 -10.31
N ARG A 94 -11.93 2.98 -9.53
CA ARG A 94 -11.68 2.41 -8.19
C ARG A 94 -10.78 1.18 -8.28
N ARG A 95 -11.09 0.22 -9.17
CA ARG A 95 -10.26 -0.99 -9.35
C ARG A 95 -8.84 -0.67 -9.80
N PHE A 96 -8.69 0.24 -10.77
CA PHE A 96 -7.38 0.74 -11.19
C PHE A 96 -6.56 1.25 -10.01
N ALA A 97 -7.14 2.14 -9.20
CA ALA A 97 -6.46 2.77 -8.09
C ALA A 97 -6.15 1.78 -6.94
N VAL A 98 -7.02 0.81 -6.67
CA VAL A 98 -6.76 -0.25 -5.68
C VAL A 98 -5.58 -1.12 -6.11
N GLU A 99 -5.55 -1.62 -7.34
CA GLU A 99 -4.45 -2.44 -7.84
C GLU A 99 -3.13 -1.65 -7.88
N LEU A 100 -3.17 -0.37 -8.26
CA LEU A 100 -2.00 0.51 -8.24
C LEU A 100 -1.48 0.75 -6.81
N GLY A 101 -2.38 0.98 -5.85
CA GLY A 101 -2.03 1.17 -4.44
C GLY A 101 -1.42 -0.07 -3.80
N LEU A 102 -1.94 -1.26 -4.14
CA LEU A 102 -1.36 -2.54 -3.72
C LEU A 102 0.05 -2.73 -4.30
N ALA A 103 0.24 -2.47 -5.61
CA ALA A 103 1.57 -2.53 -6.23
C ALA A 103 2.55 -1.57 -5.57
N PHE A 104 2.11 -0.35 -5.29
CA PHE A 104 2.92 0.68 -4.64
C PHE A 104 3.38 0.26 -3.24
N GLN A 105 2.47 -0.28 -2.40
CA GLN A 105 2.83 -0.71 -1.05
C GLN A 105 3.77 -1.91 -1.06
N LEU A 106 3.53 -2.90 -1.93
CA LEU A 106 4.45 -4.03 -2.10
C LEU A 106 5.84 -3.58 -2.55
N GLN A 107 5.91 -2.54 -3.39
CA GLN A 107 7.18 -1.95 -3.80
C GLN A 107 7.86 -1.19 -2.64
N ASP A 108 7.11 -0.48 -1.81
CA ASP A 108 7.66 0.20 -0.63
C ASP A 108 8.28 -0.81 0.34
N ASP A 109 7.58 -1.93 0.63
CA ASP A 109 8.10 -3.03 1.45
C ASP A 109 9.39 -3.63 0.88
N LEU A 110 9.43 -3.84 -0.45
CA LEU A 110 10.61 -4.37 -1.12
C LEU A 110 11.78 -3.40 -1.05
N LEU A 111 11.52 -2.11 -1.30
CA LEU A 111 12.54 -1.07 -1.27
C LEU A 111 13.05 -0.80 0.15
N ASP A 112 12.22 -0.91 1.18
CA ASP A 112 12.71 -0.82 2.57
C ASP A 112 13.76 -1.90 2.85
N SER A 113 13.52 -3.12 2.39
CA SER A 113 14.44 -4.25 2.64
C SER A 113 15.62 -4.33 1.67
N TYR A 114 15.44 -3.93 0.39
CA TYR A 114 16.40 -4.15 -0.70
C TYR A 114 16.72 -2.90 -1.53
N GLY A 115 16.24 -1.74 -1.12
CA GLY A 115 16.51 -0.48 -1.82
C GLY A 115 17.97 -0.03 -1.75
N ASP A 116 18.24 1.11 -2.39
CA ASP A 116 19.53 1.80 -2.37
C ASP A 116 19.47 2.95 -1.34
N GLU A 117 20.54 3.21 -0.62
CA GLU A 117 20.70 4.36 0.30
C GLU A 117 20.44 5.71 -0.38
N ARG A 118 20.56 5.78 -1.71
CA ARG A 118 20.25 6.97 -2.53
C ARG A 118 18.78 7.40 -2.43
N LEU A 119 17.88 6.52 -1.95
CA LEU A 119 16.46 6.85 -1.71
C LEU A 119 16.25 7.70 -0.45
N GLY A 120 17.31 8.03 0.30
CA GLY A 120 17.25 8.90 1.48
C GLY A 120 16.61 8.25 2.71
N LYS A 121 16.32 6.93 2.67
CA LYS A 121 15.84 6.14 3.80
C LYS A 121 16.92 5.13 4.22
N ALA A 122 17.02 4.87 5.51
CA ALA A 122 17.84 3.76 6.02
C ALA A 122 17.22 2.44 5.54
N ILE A 123 18.05 1.53 5.02
CA ILE A 123 17.61 0.21 4.54
C ILE A 123 17.27 -0.69 5.74
N GLY A 124 16.16 -1.43 5.65
CA GLY A 124 15.77 -2.43 6.62
C GLY A 124 15.06 -1.88 7.85
N GLY A 125 14.49 -0.68 7.78
CA GLY A 125 13.72 -0.07 8.86
C GLY A 125 12.60 -0.98 9.35
N ASP A 126 11.83 -1.56 8.45
CA ASP A 126 10.74 -2.48 8.77
C ASP A 126 11.23 -3.77 9.46
N ILE A 127 12.41 -4.28 9.06
CA ILE A 127 13.04 -5.42 9.71
C ILE A 127 13.46 -5.06 11.15
N LEU A 128 14.04 -3.88 11.34
CA LEU A 128 14.48 -3.42 12.65
C LEU A 128 13.32 -3.18 13.61
N GLU A 129 12.22 -2.63 13.10
CA GLU A 129 10.97 -2.39 13.84
C GLU A 129 10.15 -3.68 14.08
N GLY A 130 10.54 -4.78 13.44
CA GLY A 130 9.83 -6.07 13.59
C GLY A 130 8.48 -6.13 12.88
N LYS A 131 8.28 -5.29 11.85
CA LYS A 131 7.03 -5.22 11.09
C LYS A 131 6.76 -6.50 10.29
N LYS A 132 5.49 -6.85 10.18
CA LYS A 132 5.03 -7.98 9.37
C LYS A 132 4.71 -7.54 7.94
N THR A 133 5.74 -7.16 7.19
CA THR A 133 5.65 -6.78 5.78
C THR A 133 5.26 -7.95 4.89
N TYR A 134 4.96 -7.68 3.61
CA TYR A 134 4.71 -8.74 2.61
C TYR A 134 5.84 -9.76 2.53
N LEU A 135 7.10 -9.28 2.61
CA LEU A 135 8.27 -10.15 2.57
C LEU A 135 8.27 -11.10 3.78
N MET A 136 8.03 -10.58 4.98
CA MET A 136 8.03 -11.37 6.20
C MET A 136 6.90 -12.41 6.22
N VAL A 137 5.67 -12.01 5.90
CA VAL A 137 4.54 -12.95 5.92
C VAL A 137 4.67 -14.01 4.84
N THR A 138 5.25 -13.67 3.68
CA THR A 138 5.55 -14.61 2.61
C THR A 138 6.65 -15.58 3.02
N ALA A 139 7.75 -15.09 3.58
CA ALA A 139 8.82 -15.94 4.11
C ALA A 139 8.28 -16.92 5.15
N MET A 140 7.56 -16.44 6.16
CA MET A 140 6.97 -17.28 7.22
C MET A 140 6.01 -18.35 6.69
N SER A 141 5.32 -18.08 5.58
CA SER A 141 4.41 -19.05 4.96
C SER A 141 5.13 -20.18 4.22
N ARG A 142 6.35 -19.92 3.72
CA ARG A 142 7.14 -20.83 2.86
C ARG A 142 8.27 -21.53 3.61
N ALA A 143 8.76 -20.92 4.70
CA ALA A 143 9.89 -21.37 5.48
C ALA A 143 9.66 -22.79 6.07
N ASP A 144 10.72 -23.57 6.15
CA ASP A 144 10.77 -24.76 7.01
C ASP A 144 10.87 -24.35 8.50
N GLU A 145 10.99 -25.33 9.41
CA GLU A 145 10.99 -25.00 10.85
C GLU A 145 12.28 -24.29 11.28
N GLU A 146 13.42 -24.67 10.71
CA GLU A 146 14.72 -24.03 11.01
C GLU A 146 14.71 -22.56 10.57
N GLN A 147 14.28 -22.29 9.36
CA GLN A 147 14.15 -20.93 8.81
C GLN A 147 13.15 -20.07 9.60
N ARG A 148 12.00 -20.67 10.02
CA ARG A 148 11.04 -19.97 10.89
C ARG A 148 11.65 -19.60 12.22
N GLU A 149 12.42 -20.49 12.81
CA GLU A 149 13.06 -20.22 14.08
C GLU A 149 14.09 -19.09 13.95
N VAL A 150 14.91 -19.10 12.90
CA VAL A 150 15.83 -18.00 12.57
C VAL A 150 15.09 -16.68 12.47
N LEU A 151 13.99 -16.62 11.72
CA LEU A 151 13.19 -15.39 11.58
C LEU A 151 12.63 -14.94 12.92
N ARG A 152 11.97 -15.82 13.69
CA ARG A 152 11.36 -15.52 14.98
C ARG A 152 12.38 -14.98 15.99
N HIS A 153 13.53 -15.65 16.11
CA HIS A 153 14.61 -15.22 17.01
C HIS A 153 15.18 -13.88 16.58
N THR A 154 15.57 -13.74 15.32
CA THR A 154 16.20 -12.53 14.81
C THR A 154 15.30 -11.31 14.96
N TYR A 155 13.99 -11.44 14.71
CA TYR A 155 13.03 -10.32 14.86
C TYR A 155 12.89 -9.84 16.31
N LYS A 156 12.99 -10.76 17.28
CA LYS A 156 12.84 -10.44 18.72
C LYS A 156 14.14 -10.06 19.41
N ASP A 157 15.28 -10.36 18.81
CA ASP A 157 16.57 -10.13 19.43
C ASP A 157 16.93 -8.64 19.40
N ALA A 158 16.81 -8.00 20.55
CA ALA A 158 17.19 -6.60 20.74
C ALA A 158 18.70 -6.40 20.94
N ALA A 159 19.47 -7.48 21.16
CA ALA A 159 20.92 -7.42 21.39
C ALA A 159 21.71 -7.49 20.07
N LEU A 160 21.11 -7.94 18.97
CA LEU A 160 21.77 -7.98 17.66
C LEU A 160 22.04 -6.58 17.12
N ALA A 161 23.24 -6.40 16.58
CA ALA A 161 23.57 -5.19 15.82
C ALA A 161 22.60 -5.03 14.63
N PRO A 162 22.12 -3.80 14.32
CA PRO A 162 21.16 -3.56 13.24
C PRO A 162 21.56 -4.19 11.91
N ALA A 163 22.80 -4.02 11.47
CA ALA A 163 23.29 -4.59 10.21
C ALA A 163 23.27 -6.12 10.21
N GLU A 164 23.57 -6.75 11.33
CA GLU A 164 23.53 -8.21 11.46
C GLU A 164 22.09 -8.74 11.45
N LYS A 165 21.17 -8.03 12.14
CA LYS A 165 19.75 -8.36 12.13
C LYS A 165 19.19 -8.35 10.70
N ILE A 166 19.45 -7.27 9.94
CA ILE A 166 19.03 -7.13 8.55
C ILE A 166 19.63 -8.24 7.69
N ALA A 167 20.95 -8.49 7.81
CA ALA A 167 21.64 -9.50 7.01
C ALA A 167 21.07 -10.92 7.23
N ARG A 168 20.81 -11.30 8.50
CA ARG A 168 20.22 -12.62 8.81
C ARG A 168 18.82 -12.81 8.25
N VAL A 169 17.97 -11.79 8.36
CA VAL A 169 16.61 -11.85 7.82
C VAL A 169 16.62 -11.93 6.30
N ARG A 170 17.42 -11.07 5.63
CA ARG A 170 17.57 -11.09 4.18
C ARG A 170 18.10 -12.41 3.66
N ALA A 171 19.05 -13.04 4.35
CA ALA A 171 19.55 -14.36 3.97
C ALA A 171 18.42 -15.42 3.88
N VAL A 172 17.45 -15.38 4.80
CA VAL A 172 16.28 -16.28 4.73
C VAL A 172 15.34 -15.86 3.59
N PHE A 173 15.10 -14.56 3.40
CA PHE A 173 14.27 -14.06 2.29
C PHE A 173 14.85 -14.47 0.94
N ASP A 174 16.17 -14.36 0.77
CA ASP A 174 16.88 -14.74 -0.45
C ASP A 174 16.82 -16.25 -0.69
N ALA A 175 17.05 -17.06 0.34
CA ALA A 175 16.97 -18.53 0.26
C ALA A 175 15.56 -19.02 -0.14
N LEU A 176 14.50 -18.27 0.20
CA LEU A 176 13.12 -18.57 -0.13
C LEU A 176 12.64 -17.84 -1.41
N ASP A 177 13.52 -17.12 -2.09
CA ASP A 177 13.23 -16.35 -3.33
C ASP A 177 12.11 -15.31 -3.14
N VAL A 178 11.95 -14.79 -1.91
CA VAL A 178 10.89 -13.85 -1.55
C VAL A 178 10.98 -12.53 -2.33
N PRO A 179 12.16 -11.92 -2.55
CA PRO A 179 12.25 -10.70 -3.35
C PRO A 179 11.65 -10.85 -4.74
N ARG A 180 12.03 -11.92 -5.47
CA ARG A 180 11.50 -12.18 -6.82
C ARG A 180 9.98 -12.44 -6.80
N LEU A 181 9.48 -13.16 -5.81
CA LEU A 181 8.04 -13.38 -5.64
C LEU A 181 7.30 -12.06 -5.40
N THR A 182 7.90 -11.15 -4.63
CA THR A 182 7.35 -9.80 -4.39
C THR A 182 7.33 -8.99 -5.68
N GLU A 183 8.43 -8.98 -6.45
CA GLU A 183 8.49 -8.33 -7.77
C GLU A 183 7.43 -8.84 -8.73
N GLN A 184 7.19 -10.15 -8.74
CA GLN A 184 6.12 -10.75 -9.56
C GLN A 184 4.73 -10.26 -9.15
N GLN A 185 4.46 -10.13 -7.83
CA GLN A 185 3.19 -9.58 -7.36
C GLN A 185 3.05 -8.10 -7.70
N ILE A 186 4.10 -7.32 -7.57
CA ILE A 186 4.14 -5.90 -7.97
C ILE A 186 3.77 -5.78 -9.46
N SER A 187 4.46 -6.51 -10.33
CA SER A 187 4.21 -6.49 -11.78
C SER A 187 2.77 -6.90 -12.11
N LEU A 188 2.29 -7.99 -11.51
CA LEU A 188 0.92 -8.47 -11.72
C LEU A 188 -0.14 -7.43 -11.35
N ARG A 189 0.02 -6.74 -10.20
CA ARG A 189 -0.91 -5.71 -9.76
C ARG A 189 -0.84 -4.48 -10.66
N PHE A 190 0.33 -4.06 -11.03
CA PHE A 190 0.54 -2.93 -11.94
C PHE A 190 -0.06 -3.17 -13.32
N ASP A 191 0.16 -4.35 -13.91
CA ASP A 191 -0.41 -4.74 -15.19
C ASP A 191 -1.94 -4.77 -15.15
N ARG A 192 -2.54 -5.29 -14.06
CA ARG A 192 -3.98 -5.26 -13.84
C ARG A 192 -4.52 -3.84 -13.71
N ALA A 193 -3.80 -2.95 -13.03
CA ALA A 193 -4.18 -1.55 -12.95
C ALA A 193 -4.23 -0.92 -14.36
N LEU A 194 -3.17 -1.07 -15.15
CA LEU A 194 -3.12 -0.51 -16.50
C LEU A 194 -4.20 -1.11 -17.42
N ALA A 195 -4.39 -2.42 -17.39
CA ALA A 195 -5.45 -3.08 -18.16
C ALA A 195 -6.84 -2.56 -17.79
N THR A 196 -7.08 -2.28 -16.50
CA THR A 196 -8.35 -1.71 -16.03
C THR A 196 -8.53 -0.27 -16.53
N LEU A 197 -7.46 0.54 -16.50
CA LEU A 197 -7.46 1.90 -17.04
C LEU A 197 -7.73 1.92 -18.55
N ASP A 198 -7.11 1.01 -19.30
CA ASP A 198 -7.28 0.89 -20.75
C ASP A 198 -8.73 0.55 -21.12
N GLY A 199 -9.42 -0.20 -20.27
CA GLY A 199 -10.82 -0.55 -20.43
C GLY A 199 -11.83 0.59 -20.19
N LEU A 200 -11.41 1.80 -19.80
CA LEU A 200 -12.31 2.95 -19.67
C LEU A 200 -12.84 3.41 -21.02
N ASN A 201 -14.11 3.80 -21.05
CA ASN A 201 -14.77 4.29 -22.27
C ASN A 201 -14.54 5.80 -22.47
N VAL A 202 -13.26 6.21 -22.49
CA VAL A 202 -12.84 7.59 -22.76
C VAL A 202 -11.66 7.59 -23.74
N PRO A 203 -11.45 8.70 -24.50
CA PRO A 203 -10.31 8.82 -25.40
C PRO A 203 -8.98 8.59 -24.67
N ASP A 204 -8.02 7.93 -25.35
CA ASP A 204 -6.71 7.59 -24.77
C ASP A 204 -5.94 8.81 -24.24
N ALA A 205 -6.05 9.95 -24.90
CA ALA A 205 -5.45 11.20 -24.42
C ALA A 205 -5.91 11.60 -23.01
N ARG A 206 -7.10 11.21 -22.59
CA ARG A 206 -7.61 11.46 -21.24
C ARG A 206 -7.11 10.44 -20.20
N LYS A 207 -6.66 9.26 -20.65
CA LYS A 207 -6.07 8.23 -19.79
C LYS A 207 -4.59 8.47 -19.51
N GLU A 208 -3.90 9.14 -20.44
CA GLU A 208 -2.44 9.29 -20.39
C GLU A 208 -1.92 9.95 -19.10
N PRO A 209 -2.52 11.01 -18.54
CA PRO A 209 -2.07 11.55 -17.26
C PRO A 209 -2.08 10.54 -16.11
N LEU A 210 -3.08 9.63 -16.07
CA LEU A 210 -3.14 8.56 -15.06
C LEU A 210 -2.11 7.47 -15.34
N ARG A 211 -1.84 7.15 -16.62
CA ARG A 211 -0.76 6.20 -16.97
C ARG A 211 0.62 6.74 -16.58
N GLU A 212 0.89 8.00 -16.91
CA GLU A 212 2.15 8.67 -16.55
C GLU A 212 2.31 8.71 -15.03
N TYR A 213 1.25 9.04 -14.29
CA TYR A 213 1.26 9.03 -12.84
C TYR A 213 1.53 7.63 -12.29
N ALA A 214 0.84 6.60 -12.79
CA ALA A 214 1.07 5.22 -12.40
C ALA A 214 2.51 4.77 -12.65
N ARG A 215 3.06 5.08 -13.84
CA ARG A 215 4.47 4.80 -14.17
C ARG A 215 5.44 5.54 -13.25
N SER A 216 5.15 6.81 -12.91
CA SER A 216 6.00 7.59 -12.00
C SER A 216 6.03 7.04 -10.59
N LEU A 217 4.91 6.51 -10.08
CA LEU A 217 4.85 5.84 -8.79
C LEU A 217 5.71 4.57 -8.76
N MET A 218 5.68 3.80 -9.85
CA MET A 218 6.42 2.55 -9.96
C MET A 218 7.88 2.74 -10.42
N GLY A 219 8.22 3.91 -10.96
CA GLY A 219 9.56 4.26 -11.43
C GLY A 219 10.57 4.63 -10.34
N ARG A 220 10.21 4.53 -9.07
CA ARG A 220 11.08 4.86 -7.91
C ARG A 220 12.28 3.91 -7.70
N ARG A 221 12.70 3.20 -8.75
CA ARG A 221 13.85 2.27 -8.70
C ARG A 221 15.23 2.96 -8.78
N LYS A 222 15.26 4.31 -8.81
CA LYS A 222 16.54 5.03 -8.92
C LYS A 222 16.57 6.26 -8.03
#